data_88fced394886f7c5d6af765d157527ca
#
_entry.id   88fced394886f7c5d6af765d157527ca
#
_cell.length_a   1.000
_cell.length_b   1.000
_cell.length_c   1.000
_cell.angle_alpha   90.00
_cell.angle_beta   90.00
_cell.angle_gamma   90.00
#
_symmetry.space_group_name_H-M   'P 1'
#
loop_
_entity.id
_entity.type
_entity.pdbx_description
1 polymer ?
#
loop_
_entity_poly.entity_id
_entity_poly.type
_entity_poly.pdbx_seq_one_letter_code
_entity_poly.pdbx_strand_id
1 'polypeptide(L)'
;SSDVCSSDLLVGSCAQIGARVHLSAASQIGGVLEPVGAMPVIVEDDVLIGGNCGIYEGAIIKSRAVIGSGTIITGSTPVYDLINGRVLRREAGLPLMIPENAVVVPGSRSVTSGWGKDAGISLYTPVIVKYRDAKTDQSIQLEDLLR
;
A
#
# COMPACT_ATOMS: atom_id res chain seq x y z
N SER A 1 -10.63 -18.11 11.33
CA SER A 1 -10.05 -19.43 11.48
C SER A 1 -8.91 -19.40 12.47
N SER A 2 -8.70 -20.50 13.15
CA SER A 2 -7.63 -20.63 14.13
C SER A 2 -6.24 -20.47 13.54
N ASP A 3 -6.10 -20.64 12.24
CA ASP A 3 -4.80 -20.53 11.56
C ASP A 3 -4.31 -19.10 11.44
N VAL A 4 -5.17 -18.14 11.69
CA VAL A 4 -4.81 -16.71 11.63
C VAL A 4 -3.69 -16.38 12.60
N CYS A 5 -3.64 -17.03 13.73
CA CYS A 5 -2.63 -16.73 14.75
C CYS A 5 -1.19 -17.02 14.29
N SER A 6 -0.99 -17.81 13.25
CA SER A 6 0.34 -18.11 12.74
C SER A 6 0.86 -17.08 11.75
N SER A 7 0.02 -16.15 11.30
CA SER A 7 0.38 -15.20 10.25
C SER A 7 0.70 -13.78 10.76
N ASP A 8 0.50 -13.51 12.05
CA ASP A 8 0.74 -12.21 12.69
C ASP A 8 0.06 -11.04 11.98
N LEU A 9 -1.09 -11.31 11.38
CA LEU A 9 -1.91 -10.32 10.67
C LEU A 9 -2.61 -9.40 11.66
N LEU A 10 -2.58 -8.10 11.39
CA LEU A 10 -3.29 -7.09 12.16
C LEU A 10 -4.25 -6.30 11.29
N VAL A 11 -5.50 -6.19 11.73
CA VAL A 11 -6.46 -5.22 11.18
C VAL A 11 -6.91 -4.33 12.32
N GLY A 12 -6.54 -3.07 12.25
CA GLY A 12 -6.77 -2.11 13.32
C GLY A 12 -8.22 -1.62 13.41
N SER A 13 -8.52 -0.89 14.47
CA SER A 13 -9.86 -0.39 14.72
C SER A 13 -10.30 0.61 13.63
N CYS A 14 -11.57 0.55 13.27
CA CYS A 14 -12.20 1.40 12.25
C CYS A 14 -11.69 1.17 10.82
N ALA A 15 -10.72 0.29 10.59
CA ALA A 15 -10.30 -0.05 9.23
C ALA A 15 -11.46 -0.71 8.49
N GLN A 16 -11.63 -0.37 7.22
CA GLN A 16 -12.68 -0.92 6.36
C GLN A 16 -12.06 -1.75 5.26
N ILE A 17 -12.39 -3.03 5.25
CA ILE A 17 -11.85 -4.00 4.28
C ILE A 17 -13.00 -4.47 3.40
N GLY A 18 -12.86 -4.32 2.11
CA GLY A 18 -13.85 -4.72 1.11
C GLY A 18 -13.91 -6.23 0.90
N ALA A 19 -14.64 -6.64 -0.13
CA ALA A 19 -14.84 -8.05 -0.47
C ALA A 19 -13.64 -8.61 -1.22
N ARG A 20 -13.35 -9.89 -1.00
CA ARG A 20 -12.32 -10.65 -1.71
C ARG A 20 -10.93 -10.02 -1.61
N VAL A 21 -10.63 -9.39 -0.46
CA VAL A 21 -9.32 -8.81 -0.18
C VAL A 21 -8.41 -9.90 0.38
N HIS A 22 -7.20 -9.99 -0.17
CA HIS A 22 -6.19 -10.90 0.33
C HIS A 22 -5.19 -10.14 1.19
N LEU A 23 -5.06 -10.52 2.46
CA LEU A 23 -4.07 -9.99 3.39
C LEU A 23 -3.04 -11.07 3.68
N SER A 24 -1.81 -10.89 3.20
CA SER A 24 -0.75 -11.87 3.38
C SER A 24 -0.14 -11.81 4.79
N ALA A 25 0.70 -12.79 5.11
CA ALA A 25 1.29 -12.94 6.43
C ALA A 25 2.02 -11.67 6.89
N ALA A 26 1.86 -11.34 8.16
CA ALA A 26 2.48 -10.19 8.82
C ALA A 26 2.12 -8.84 8.18
N SER A 27 1.07 -8.77 7.37
CA SER A 27 0.57 -7.48 6.89
C SER A 27 -0.20 -6.78 8.00
N GLN A 28 -0.11 -5.45 8.03
CA GLN A 28 -0.74 -4.64 9.06
C GLN A 28 -1.60 -3.56 8.42
N ILE A 29 -2.88 -3.55 8.79
CA ILE A 29 -3.80 -2.48 8.43
C ILE A 29 -4.00 -1.67 9.70
N GLY A 30 -3.52 -0.43 9.71
CA GLY A 30 -3.56 0.43 10.88
C GLY A 30 -4.97 0.83 11.26
N GLY A 31 -5.17 1.03 12.55
CA GLY A 31 -6.41 1.59 13.08
C GLY A 31 -6.30 3.09 13.28
N VAL A 32 -7.44 3.73 13.50
CA VAL A 32 -7.50 5.13 13.89
C VAL A 32 -7.33 5.20 15.40
N LEU A 33 -6.24 5.82 15.87
CA LEU A 33 -5.97 6.00 17.29
C LEU A 33 -6.26 7.43 17.74
N GLU A 34 -5.62 8.39 17.11
CA GLU A 34 -5.77 9.82 17.42
C GLU A 34 -5.19 10.66 16.28
N PRO A 35 -5.65 11.90 16.06
CA PRO A 35 -6.76 12.57 16.75
C PRO A 35 -8.13 12.09 16.31
N VAL A 36 -9.14 12.40 17.12
CA VAL A 36 -10.54 12.13 16.75
C VAL A 36 -10.85 12.83 15.42
N GLY A 37 -11.40 12.06 14.47
CA GLY A 37 -11.67 12.57 13.12
C GLY A 37 -10.60 12.22 12.08
N ALA A 38 -9.53 11.54 12.48
CA ALA A 38 -8.58 10.98 11.49
C ALA A 38 -9.30 9.99 10.57
N MET A 39 -8.88 9.98 9.31
CA MET A 39 -9.49 9.10 8.30
C MET A 39 -9.08 7.64 8.54
N PRO A 40 -10.03 6.70 8.52
CA PRO A 40 -9.69 5.29 8.61
C PRO A 40 -8.93 4.83 7.37
N VAL A 41 -8.23 3.71 7.50
CA VAL A 41 -7.73 3.00 6.33
C VAL A 41 -8.92 2.33 5.64
N ILE A 42 -9.01 2.53 4.34
CA ILE A 42 -10.05 1.90 3.52
C ILE A 42 -9.34 1.07 2.45
N VAL A 43 -9.65 -0.22 2.41
CA VAL A 43 -9.18 -1.14 1.38
C VAL A 43 -10.40 -1.61 0.61
N GLU A 44 -10.49 -1.24 -0.66
CA GLU A 44 -11.63 -1.58 -1.50
C GLU A 44 -11.58 -3.05 -1.96
N ASP A 45 -12.51 -3.45 -2.81
CA ASP A 45 -12.68 -4.84 -3.21
C ASP A 45 -11.51 -5.37 -4.06
N ASP A 46 -11.27 -6.66 -4.00
CA ASP A 46 -10.32 -7.38 -4.85
C ASP A 46 -8.87 -6.89 -4.76
N VAL A 47 -8.50 -6.27 -3.64
CA VAL A 47 -7.14 -5.80 -3.37
C VAL A 47 -6.28 -6.95 -2.83
N LEU A 48 -5.03 -7.01 -3.26
CA LEU A 48 -4.05 -7.93 -2.71
C LEU A 48 -2.98 -7.16 -1.94
N ILE A 49 -2.84 -7.45 -0.66
CA ILE A 49 -1.81 -6.87 0.20
C ILE A 49 -0.76 -7.96 0.46
N GLY A 50 0.46 -7.74 0.01
CA GLY A 50 1.58 -8.67 0.21
C GLY A 50 2.04 -8.77 1.65
N GLY A 51 2.85 -9.76 1.94
CA GLY A 51 3.39 -9.99 3.28
C GLY A 51 4.26 -8.83 3.78
N ASN A 52 4.25 -8.61 5.08
CA ASN A 52 5.03 -7.55 5.75
C ASN A 52 4.72 -6.14 5.23
N CYS A 53 3.54 -5.93 4.65
CA CYS A 53 3.07 -4.60 4.30
C CYS A 53 2.51 -3.87 5.51
N GLY A 54 2.57 -2.55 5.47
CA GLY A 54 1.90 -1.70 6.45
C GLY A 54 1.08 -0.64 5.71
N ILE A 55 -0.21 -0.61 5.96
CA ILE A 55 -1.12 0.41 5.42
C ILE A 55 -1.69 1.16 6.62
N TYR A 56 -1.38 2.43 6.72
CA TYR A 56 -1.70 3.21 7.92
C TYR A 56 -2.71 4.31 7.65
N GLU A 57 -3.19 4.93 8.71
CA GLU A 57 -4.30 5.87 8.65
C GLU A 57 -4.10 6.98 7.60
N GLY A 58 -5.19 7.42 7.02
CA GLY A 58 -5.20 8.42 5.98
C GLY A 58 -4.89 7.88 4.58
N ALA A 59 -4.85 6.57 4.41
CA ALA A 59 -4.62 5.95 3.10
C ALA A 59 -5.85 5.17 2.65
N ILE A 60 -6.18 5.28 1.38
CA ILE A 60 -7.24 4.52 0.72
C ILE A 60 -6.60 3.70 -0.40
N ILE A 61 -6.86 2.40 -0.42
CA ILE A 61 -6.39 1.50 -1.46
C ILE A 61 -7.60 1.17 -2.33
N LYS A 62 -7.58 1.67 -3.58
CA LYS A 62 -8.71 1.49 -4.49
C LYS A 62 -8.77 0.07 -5.03
N SER A 63 -9.92 -0.29 -5.58
CA SER A 63 -10.23 -1.65 -6.03
C SER A 63 -9.15 -2.23 -6.94
N ARG A 64 -8.88 -3.52 -6.77
CA ARG A 64 -7.97 -4.30 -7.61
C ARG A 64 -6.51 -3.88 -7.56
N ALA A 65 -6.15 -2.98 -6.65
CA ALA A 65 -4.74 -2.63 -6.46
C ALA A 65 -3.96 -3.82 -5.86
N VAL A 66 -2.68 -3.87 -6.15
CA VAL A 66 -1.75 -4.86 -5.60
C VAL A 66 -0.66 -4.12 -4.85
N ILE A 67 -0.52 -4.43 -3.58
CA ILE A 67 0.55 -3.86 -2.75
C ILE A 67 1.60 -4.96 -2.55
N GLY A 68 2.75 -4.79 -3.18
CA GLY A 68 3.83 -5.77 -3.13
C GLY A 68 4.42 -5.91 -1.73
N SER A 69 4.95 -7.09 -1.43
CA SER A 69 5.50 -7.41 -0.11
C SER A 69 6.50 -6.36 0.38
N GLY A 70 6.41 -6.01 1.65
CA GLY A 70 7.31 -5.05 2.27
C GLY A 70 6.99 -3.58 2.02
N THR A 71 5.89 -3.27 1.34
CA THR A 71 5.50 -1.89 1.07
C THR A 71 4.85 -1.27 2.29
N ILE A 72 5.30 -0.09 2.66
CA ILE A 72 4.74 0.70 3.76
C ILE A 72 4.10 1.96 3.18
N ILE A 73 2.82 2.14 3.45
CA ILE A 73 2.05 3.29 2.99
C ILE A 73 1.45 3.99 4.21
N THR A 74 1.75 5.27 4.35
CA THR A 74 1.16 6.11 5.39
C THR A 74 0.40 7.25 4.74
N GLY A 75 -0.42 7.95 5.49
CA GLY A 75 -1.16 9.10 4.94
C GLY A 75 -0.28 10.23 4.43
N SER A 76 0.97 10.30 4.84
CA SER A 76 1.89 11.37 4.45
C SER A 76 2.99 10.91 3.49
N THR A 77 3.08 9.63 3.18
CA THR A 77 4.11 9.09 2.30
C THR A 77 3.81 9.44 0.84
N PRO A 78 4.73 10.06 0.10
CA PRO A 78 4.54 10.25 -1.34
C PRO A 78 4.64 8.91 -2.07
N VAL A 79 3.80 8.72 -3.08
CA VAL A 79 3.81 7.53 -3.93
C VAL A 79 4.11 7.97 -5.36
N TYR A 80 5.17 7.44 -5.94
CA TYR A 80 5.60 7.81 -7.29
C TYR A 80 4.96 6.86 -8.30
N ASP A 81 4.14 7.42 -9.18
CA ASP A 81 3.50 6.68 -10.27
C ASP A 81 4.40 6.79 -11.51
N LEU A 82 5.15 5.72 -11.78
CA LEU A 82 6.10 5.71 -12.88
C LEU A 82 5.42 5.57 -14.25
N ILE A 83 4.18 5.11 -14.27
CA ILE A 83 3.44 4.94 -15.53
C ILE A 83 2.89 6.26 -16.02
N ASN A 84 2.33 7.05 -15.12
CA ASN A 84 1.69 8.33 -15.48
C ASN A 84 2.60 9.54 -15.20
N GLY A 85 3.79 9.32 -14.68
CA GLY A 85 4.75 10.41 -14.43
C GLY A 85 4.27 11.43 -13.40
N ARG A 86 3.71 10.95 -12.29
CA ARG A 86 3.15 11.81 -11.25
C ARG A 86 3.52 11.35 -9.86
N VAL A 87 3.41 12.25 -8.90
CA VAL A 87 3.57 11.94 -7.46
C VAL A 87 2.21 12.08 -6.80
N LEU A 88 1.77 11.00 -6.17
CA LEU A 88 0.52 10.98 -5.40
C LEU A 88 0.84 11.36 -3.97
N ARG A 89 0.11 12.35 -3.45
CA ARG A 89 0.28 12.84 -2.09
C ARG A 89 -1.07 13.07 -1.45
N ARG A 90 -1.08 13.09 -0.14
CA ARG A 90 -2.22 13.61 0.60
C ARG A 90 -2.37 15.10 0.27
N GLU A 91 -3.59 15.49 -0.06
CA GLU A 91 -3.95 16.89 -0.29
C GLU A 91 -4.91 17.37 0.77
N ALA A 92 -5.02 18.69 0.94
CA ALA A 92 -5.93 19.28 1.92
C ALA A 92 -7.36 18.78 1.70
N GLY A 93 -7.92 18.14 2.73
CA GLY A 93 -9.27 17.58 2.67
C GLY A 93 -9.41 16.26 1.92
N LEU A 94 -8.33 15.73 1.34
CA LEU A 94 -8.36 14.45 0.62
C LEU A 94 -7.27 13.51 1.14
N PRO A 95 -7.60 12.24 1.40
CA PRO A 95 -6.61 11.26 1.82
C PRO A 95 -5.69 10.87 0.66
N LEU A 96 -4.56 10.24 0.99
CA LEU A 96 -3.74 9.59 -0.02
C LEU A 96 -4.53 8.41 -0.60
N MET A 97 -4.67 8.35 -1.93
CA MET A 97 -5.38 7.28 -2.61
C MET A 97 -4.46 6.55 -3.57
N ILE A 98 -4.34 5.23 -3.39
CA ILE A 98 -3.68 4.37 -4.37
C ILE A 98 -4.71 4.06 -5.46
N PRO A 99 -4.41 4.38 -6.73
CA PRO A 99 -5.38 4.23 -7.81
C PRO A 99 -5.83 2.79 -8.03
N GLU A 100 -7.01 2.65 -8.61
CA GLU A 100 -7.53 1.35 -9.03
C GLU A 100 -6.55 0.65 -9.96
N ASN A 101 -6.37 -0.65 -9.79
CA ASN A 101 -5.48 -1.53 -10.56
C ASN A 101 -3.97 -1.25 -10.39
N ALA A 102 -3.57 -0.29 -9.58
CA ALA A 102 -2.15 0.02 -9.40
C ALA A 102 -1.40 -1.13 -8.75
N VAL A 103 -0.20 -1.41 -9.24
CA VAL A 103 0.74 -2.34 -8.62
C VAL A 103 1.85 -1.52 -7.98
N VAL A 104 1.90 -1.56 -6.65
CA VAL A 104 2.81 -0.76 -5.84
C VAL A 104 3.87 -1.65 -5.24
N VAL A 105 5.12 -1.23 -5.31
CA VAL A 105 6.25 -1.96 -4.72
C VAL A 105 7.13 -1.01 -3.92
N PRO A 106 7.98 -1.53 -3.01
CA PRO A 106 8.97 -0.69 -2.34
C PRO A 106 9.94 -0.09 -3.35
N GLY A 107 10.26 1.17 -3.15
CA GLY A 107 11.22 1.88 -3.99
C GLY A 107 11.97 2.92 -3.19
N SER A 108 12.64 3.82 -3.89
CA SER A 108 13.33 4.93 -3.25
C SER A 108 13.29 6.18 -4.13
N ARG A 109 13.42 7.32 -3.47
CA ARG A 109 13.55 8.61 -4.15
C ARG A 109 14.85 9.27 -3.73
N SER A 110 15.54 9.89 -4.67
CA SER A 110 16.77 10.58 -4.37
C SER A 110 16.52 11.87 -3.59
N VAL A 111 17.38 12.14 -2.62
CA VAL A 111 17.42 13.44 -1.96
C VAL A 111 17.99 14.46 -2.96
N THR A 112 17.30 15.57 -3.18
CA THR A 112 17.59 16.50 -4.26
C THR A 112 18.29 17.79 -3.81
N SER A 113 18.55 17.95 -2.52
CA SER A 113 19.18 19.16 -2.00
C SER A 113 19.99 18.89 -0.74
N GLY A 114 20.91 19.80 -0.42
CA GLY A 114 21.70 19.77 0.81
C GLY A 114 22.73 18.65 0.87
N TRP A 115 23.20 18.38 2.05
CA TRP A 115 24.22 17.34 2.28
C TRP A 115 23.78 15.96 1.83
N GLY A 116 22.49 15.65 1.99
CA GLY A 116 21.96 14.35 1.57
C GLY A 116 22.10 14.11 0.06
N LYS A 117 21.92 15.16 -0.75
CA LYS A 117 22.17 15.09 -2.19
C LYS A 117 23.65 14.80 -2.47
N ASP A 118 24.55 15.55 -1.82
CA ASP A 118 25.98 15.39 -2.01
C ASP A 118 26.48 14.02 -1.56
N ALA A 119 25.87 13.47 -0.54
CA ALA A 119 26.20 12.14 -0.01
C ALA A 119 25.53 10.99 -0.80
N GLY A 120 24.68 11.29 -1.77
CA GLY A 120 24.00 10.27 -2.55
C GLY A 120 22.93 9.51 -1.80
N ILE A 121 22.27 10.14 -0.83
CA ILE A 121 21.25 9.49 0.00
C ILE A 121 19.93 9.38 -0.78
N SER A 122 19.28 8.24 -0.64
CA SER A 122 17.89 8.03 -1.11
C SER A 122 17.00 7.67 0.08
N LEU A 123 15.74 8.06 -0.02
CA LEU A 123 14.73 7.77 0.98
C LEU A 123 13.74 6.75 0.43
N TYR A 124 13.28 5.85 1.31
CA TYR A 124 12.22 4.92 0.94
C TYR A 124 11.00 5.67 0.41
N THR A 125 10.42 5.16 -0.66
CA THR A 125 9.11 5.60 -1.14
C THR A 125 8.45 4.46 -1.92
N PRO A 126 7.14 4.23 -1.74
CA PRO A 126 6.45 3.28 -2.59
C PRO A 126 6.33 3.82 -4.02
N VAL A 127 6.42 2.92 -4.99
CA VAL A 127 6.33 3.28 -6.41
C VAL A 127 5.30 2.41 -7.12
N ILE A 128 4.51 3.02 -8.01
CA ILE A 128 3.61 2.29 -8.90
C ILE A 128 4.42 1.94 -10.15
N VAL A 129 4.60 0.64 -10.40
CA VAL A 129 5.43 0.15 -11.51
C VAL A 129 4.59 -0.29 -12.71
N LYS A 130 3.31 -0.56 -12.51
CA LYS A 130 2.38 -0.89 -13.59
C LYS A 130 0.95 -0.86 -13.07
N TYR A 131 0.00 -1.05 -13.96
CA TYR A 131 -1.41 -1.26 -13.65
C TYR A 131 -1.83 -2.65 -14.08
N ARG A 132 -2.74 -3.25 -13.34
CA ARG A 132 -3.19 -4.63 -13.61
C ARG A 132 -3.80 -4.74 -15.00
N ASP A 133 -3.43 -5.82 -15.67
CA ASP A 133 -4.01 -6.28 -16.91
C ASP A 133 -4.23 -7.80 -16.81
N ALA A 134 -4.73 -8.44 -17.88
CA ALA A 134 -5.00 -9.88 -17.87
C ALA A 134 -3.75 -10.70 -17.54
N LYS A 135 -2.57 -10.29 -18.00
CA LYS A 135 -1.31 -10.99 -17.72
C LYS A 135 -0.92 -10.88 -16.25
N THR A 136 -1.08 -9.70 -15.65
CA THR A 136 -0.84 -9.51 -14.22
C THR A 136 -1.78 -10.38 -13.38
N ASP A 137 -3.05 -10.43 -13.76
CA ASP A 137 -4.05 -11.25 -13.05
C ASP A 137 -3.68 -12.74 -13.09
N GLN A 138 -3.22 -13.24 -14.22
CA GLN A 138 -2.76 -14.62 -14.34
C GLN A 138 -1.54 -14.90 -13.45
N SER A 139 -0.58 -13.99 -13.40
CA SER A 139 0.59 -14.12 -12.54
C SER A 139 0.22 -14.17 -11.06
N ILE A 140 -0.71 -13.31 -10.63
CA ILE A 140 -1.19 -13.30 -9.26
C ILE A 140 -1.90 -14.60 -8.91
N GLN A 141 -2.75 -15.11 -9.78
CA GLN A 141 -3.44 -16.39 -9.59
C GLN A 141 -2.45 -17.54 -9.47
N LEU A 142 -1.41 -17.55 -10.30
CA LEU A 142 -0.40 -18.58 -10.27
C LEU A 142 0.37 -18.54 -8.94
N GLU A 143 0.75 -17.38 -8.47
CA GLU A 143 1.41 -17.23 -7.17
C GLU A 143 0.54 -17.76 -6.03
N ASP A 144 -0.75 -17.45 -6.04
CA ASP A 144 -1.68 -17.94 -5.03
C ASP A 144 -1.78 -19.47 -5.04
N LEU A 145 -1.72 -20.09 -6.20
CA LEU A 145 -1.73 -21.55 -6.33
C LEU A 145 -0.45 -22.20 -5.81
N LEU A 146 0.66 -21.47 -5.83
CA LEU A 146 1.97 -22.00 -5.43
C LEU A 146 2.30 -21.77 -3.95
N ARG A 147 1.47 -21.04 -3.24
CA ARG A 147 1.68 -20.74 -1.81
C ARG A 147 1.22 -21.84 -0.88
#